data_7aa46b7e70550a03e8791ec041f72788
#
_entry.id   7aa46b7e70550a03e8791ec041f72788
#
_cell.length_a   1.000
_cell.length_b   1.000
_cell.length_c   1.000
_cell.angle_alpha   90.00
_cell.angle_beta   90.00
_cell.angle_gamma   90.00
#
_symmetry.space_group_name_H-M   'P 1'
#
loop_
_entity.id
_entity.type
_entity.pdbx_description
1 polymer ?
#
loop_
_entity_poly.entity_id
_entity_poly.type
_entity_poly.pdbx_seq_one_letter_code
_entity_poly.pdbx_strand_id
1 'polypeptide(L)'
;MVRKNNETRPLRQASNMLFFISIAALLWLVIKLSANYTVTEPLTIVLKDQPSDLVITNDTQTIKVTLSTSGFKLLNYYFKPVSRRKVEISLDEVPLHKDDRSTYSFGSNYAKERIADFMSISPNEISFDESRITLTMEKLKSKKVKVNPDIEISYENQYNRRGEIIISPDSITIYGPENVIDNINSIYTAKYTFKNVNSKIDTDVTINLDKGINCDTKAVNLKIDVDRYTEAIANVTIKNPSKHKLRLFPDKVRIKYIVSLTDYNIISDKSFSIEIDTALISQRLNFLPIYLTDYPNNTRILSIEPKEVEYIIIEDNED
;
A
#
# COMPACT_ATOMS: atom_id res chain seq x y z
N MET A 1 90.25 -2.98 24.01
CA MET A 1 90.10 -3.25 22.57
C MET A 1 88.70 -3.88 22.37
N VAL A 2 87.72 -3.08 21.97
CA VAL A 2 86.38 -3.51 21.76
C VAL A 2 86.11 -3.67 20.26
N ARG A 3 85.89 -4.89 19.82
CA ARG A 3 85.51 -5.21 18.45
C ARG A 3 84.03 -4.73 18.23
N LYS A 4 83.83 -3.70 17.42
CA LYS A 4 82.57 -3.25 16.90
C LYS A 4 82.07 -4.24 15.82
N ASN A 5 81.12 -5.08 16.13
CA ASN A 5 80.49 -6.00 15.17
C ASN A 5 79.76 -5.21 14.09
N ASN A 6 80.20 -5.41 12.83
CA ASN A 6 79.52 -4.93 11.64
C ASN A 6 78.33 -5.83 11.25
N GLU A 7 77.27 -5.83 12.03
CA GLU A 7 76.02 -6.62 11.70
C GLU A 7 75.02 -5.88 10.78
N THR A 8 75.32 -4.69 10.33
CA THR A 8 74.36 -3.88 9.50
C THR A 8 74.50 -4.15 8.00
N ARG A 9 75.51 -4.89 7.53
CA ARG A 9 75.71 -5.16 6.08
C ARG A 9 74.64 -6.07 5.43
N PRO A 10 74.15 -7.20 6.03
CA PRO A 10 73.19 -8.06 5.35
C PRO A 10 71.82 -7.41 5.20
N LEU A 11 71.34 -6.60 6.16
CA LEU A 11 70.06 -5.92 6.13
C LEU A 11 70.04 -4.85 5.00
N ARG A 12 71.14 -4.14 4.77
CA ARG A 12 71.28 -3.13 3.74
C ARG A 12 71.34 -3.74 2.33
N GLN A 13 71.97 -4.91 2.16
CA GLN A 13 71.96 -5.67 0.91
C GLN A 13 70.57 -6.25 0.60
N ALA A 14 69.87 -6.81 1.60
CA ALA A 14 68.48 -7.29 1.45
C ALA A 14 67.54 -6.14 1.06
N SER A 15 67.67 -4.96 1.67
CA SER A 15 66.87 -3.78 1.36
C SER A 15 67.07 -3.31 -0.09
N ASN A 16 68.33 -3.27 -0.58
CA ASN A 16 68.63 -2.92 -1.97
C ASN A 16 68.05 -3.96 -2.94
N MET A 17 68.16 -5.27 -2.63
CA MET A 17 67.58 -6.32 -3.46
C MET A 17 66.07 -6.22 -3.53
N LEU A 18 65.39 -5.98 -2.41
CA LEU A 18 63.92 -5.75 -2.37
C LEU A 18 63.53 -4.53 -3.20
N PHE A 19 64.32 -3.45 -3.17
CA PHE A 19 64.08 -2.24 -3.97
C PHE A 19 64.14 -2.53 -5.49
N PHE A 20 65.15 -3.27 -5.96
CA PHE A 20 65.24 -3.65 -7.39
C PHE A 20 64.15 -4.63 -7.80
N ILE A 21 63.80 -5.57 -6.94
CA ILE A 21 62.65 -6.48 -7.18
C ILE A 21 61.34 -5.68 -7.30
N SER A 22 61.14 -4.69 -6.42
CA SER A 22 59.93 -3.85 -6.45
C SER A 22 59.85 -3.04 -7.75
N ILE A 23 60.98 -2.46 -8.20
CA ILE A 23 61.04 -1.74 -9.48
C ILE A 23 60.75 -2.69 -10.65
N ALA A 24 61.37 -3.86 -10.68
CA ALA A 24 61.15 -4.86 -11.71
C ALA A 24 59.68 -5.33 -11.77
N ALA A 25 59.09 -5.55 -10.60
CA ALA A 25 57.65 -5.91 -10.47
C ALA A 25 56.75 -4.76 -10.97
N LEU A 26 57.10 -3.52 -10.64
CA LEU A 26 56.34 -2.35 -11.07
C LEU A 26 56.41 -2.19 -12.58
N LEU A 27 57.63 -2.30 -13.19
CA LEU A 27 57.80 -2.25 -14.63
C LEU A 27 57.02 -3.40 -15.33
N TRP A 28 57.12 -4.59 -14.78
CA TRP A 28 56.35 -5.73 -15.31
C TRP A 28 54.84 -5.46 -15.24
N LEU A 29 54.34 -4.92 -14.13
CA LEU A 29 52.95 -4.56 -13.97
C LEU A 29 52.50 -3.51 -14.99
N VAL A 30 53.32 -2.46 -15.20
CA VAL A 30 53.05 -1.40 -16.19
C VAL A 30 52.97 -1.99 -17.60
N ILE A 31 53.89 -2.87 -17.98
CA ILE A 31 53.87 -3.56 -19.28
C ILE A 31 52.63 -4.42 -19.42
N LYS A 32 52.26 -5.17 -18.41
CA LYS A 32 51.04 -6.00 -18.42
C LYS A 32 49.78 -5.16 -18.52
N LEU A 33 49.64 -4.11 -17.74
CA LEU A 33 48.45 -3.24 -17.78
C LEU A 33 48.40 -2.37 -19.06
N SER A 34 49.51 -2.20 -19.78
CA SER A 34 49.54 -1.50 -21.09
C SER A 34 49.04 -2.36 -22.23
N ALA A 35 48.97 -3.69 -22.06
CA ALA A 35 48.46 -4.58 -23.09
C ALA A 35 46.93 -4.43 -23.24
N ASN A 36 46.42 -4.68 -24.45
CA ASN A 36 44.98 -4.72 -24.72
C ASN A 36 44.39 -6.06 -24.30
N TYR A 37 43.24 -5.99 -23.63
CA TYR A 37 42.46 -7.12 -23.18
C TYR A 37 41.03 -7.04 -23.73
N THR A 38 40.50 -8.16 -24.14
CA THR A 38 39.07 -8.28 -24.50
C THR A 38 38.35 -9.03 -23.38
N VAL A 39 37.41 -8.36 -22.74
CA VAL A 39 36.62 -8.89 -21.62
C VAL A 39 35.14 -8.60 -21.86
N THR A 40 34.26 -9.57 -21.51
CA THR A 40 32.83 -9.38 -21.56
C THR A 40 32.32 -9.18 -20.14
N GLU A 41 31.72 -8.01 -19.88
CA GLU A 41 31.24 -7.60 -18.56
C GLU A 41 29.74 -7.32 -18.57
N PRO A 42 29.03 -7.72 -17.53
CA PRO A 42 27.64 -7.28 -17.32
C PRO A 42 27.64 -5.85 -16.80
N LEU A 43 27.09 -4.91 -17.57
CA LEU A 43 26.91 -3.53 -17.17
C LEU A 43 25.45 -3.25 -16.82
N THR A 44 25.23 -2.57 -15.72
CA THR A 44 23.90 -2.13 -15.33
C THR A 44 23.60 -0.76 -15.93
N ILE A 45 22.56 -0.71 -16.77
CA ILE A 45 22.02 0.53 -17.32
C ILE A 45 20.83 0.96 -16.47
N VAL A 46 20.77 2.25 -16.14
CA VAL A 46 19.64 2.91 -15.51
C VAL A 46 19.01 3.85 -16.53
N LEU A 47 17.76 3.60 -16.86
CA LEU A 47 17.01 4.42 -17.81
C LEU A 47 16.35 5.58 -17.07
N LYS A 48 16.50 6.80 -17.60
CA LYS A 48 15.94 8.04 -17.05
C LYS A 48 15.15 8.81 -18.11
N ASP A 49 14.45 9.84 -17.67
CA ASP A 49 13.77 10.83 -18.52
C ASP A 49 12.84 10.16 -19.54
N GLN A 50 11.95 9.32 -19.02
CA GLN A 50 10.96 8.63 -19.84
C GLN A 50 9.91 9.61 -20.41
N PRO A 51 9.32 9.32 -21.58
CA PRO A 51 8.21 10.09 -22.12
C PRO A 51 7.07 10.22 -21.11
N SER A 52 6.40 11.36 -21.06
CA SER A 52 5.38 11.70 -20.05
C SER A 52 4.15 10.80 -20.07
N ASP A 53 3.89 10.12 -21.17
CA ASP A 53 2.75 9.22 -21.39
C ASP A 53 3.08 7.73 -21.19
N LEU A 54 4.34 7.41 -20.91
CA LEU A 54 4.84 6.05 -20.75
C LEU A 54 5.52 5.85 -19.39
N VAL A 55 5.38 4.66 -18.82
CA VAL A 55 6.07 4.24 -17.60
C VAL A 55 6.95 3.05 -17.91
N ILE A 56 8.23 3.12 -17.53
CA ILE A 56 9.17 2.01 -17.66
C ILE A 56 8.86 1.00 -16.56
N THR A 57 8.58 -0.23 -16.95
CA THR A 57 8.34 -1.33 -16.00
C THR A 57 9.65 -1.80 -15.34
N ASN A 58 10.76 -1.74 -16.09
CA ASN A 58 12.10 -2.10 -15.63
C ASN A 58 13.09 -0.96 -15.94
N ASP A 59 13.25 -0.04 -15.02
CA ASP A 59 14.16 1.10 -15.13
C ASP A 59 15.65 0.73 -15.07
N THR A 60 15.93 -0.48 -14.63
CA THR A 60 17.30 -1.00 -14.49
C THR A 60 17.46 -2.29 -15.27
N GLN A 61 18.37 -2.31 -16.21
CA GLN A 61 18.68 -3.48 -17.04
C GLN A 61 20.16 -3.82 -16.98
N THR A 62 20.46 -5.11 -17.10
CA THR A 62 21.84 -5.60 -17.21
C THR A 62 22.09 -6.08 -18.63
N ILE A 63 23.02 -5.44 -19.31
CA ILE A 63 23.46 -5.80 -20.66
C ILE A 63 24.87 -6.36 -20.63
N LYS A 64 25.16 -7.29 -21.54
CA LYS A 64 26.52 -7.81 -21.76
C LYS A 64 27.24 -6.93 -22.76
N VAL A 65 28.39 -6.43 -22.35
CA VAL A 65 29.23 -5.54 -23.16
C VAL A 65 30.60 -6.14 -23.28
N THR A 66 31.09 -6.28 -24.50
CA THR A 66 32.45 -6.71 -24.77
C THR A 66 33.33 -5.48 -24.94
N LEU A 67 34.35 -5.39 -24.08
CA LEU A 67 35.32 -4.29 -24.01
C LEU A 67 36.66 -4.74 -24.52
N SER A 68 37.24 -4.05 -25.51
CA SER A 68 38.58 -4.30 -26.03
C SER A 68 39.46 -3.08 -25.73
N THR A 69 40.07 -3.08 -24.54
CA THR A 69 40.78 -1.90 -24.05
C THR A 69 42.00 -2.26 -23.20
N SER A 70 42.82 -1.27 -22.82
CA SER A 70 44.03 -1.50 -22.01
C SER A 70 43.70 -1.90 -20.58
N GLY A 71 44.58 -2.71 -19.98
CA GLY A 71 44.44 -3.15 -18.59
C GLY A 71 44.33 -1.99 -17.59
N PHE A 72 44.97 -0.85 -17.85
CA PHE A 72 44.85 0.34 -17.01
C PHE A 72 43.42 0.89 -16.94
N LYS A 73 42.73 0.94 -18.08
CA LYS A 73 41.35 1.43 -18.18
C LYS A 73 40.39 0.45 -17.50
N LEU A 74 40.60 -0.85 -17.69
CA LEU A 74 39.82 -1.89 -16.98
C LEU A 74 40.03 -1.81 -15.46
N LEU A 75 41.27 -1.63 -15.02
CA LEU A 75 41.59 -1.52 -13.61
C LEU A 75 40.87 -0.32 -12.97
N ASN A 76 40.86 0.83 -13.66
CA ASN A 76 40.13 2.02 -13.21
C ASN A 76 38.64 1.76 -13.05
N TYR A 77 38.03 0.98 -13.95
CA TYR A 77 36.62 0.56 -13.82
C TYR A 77 36.42 -0.33 -12.59
N TYR A 78 37.28 -1.33 -12.37
CA TYR A 78 37.17 -2.25 -11.23
C TYR A 78 37.39 -1.59 -9.88
N PHE A 79 38.15 -0.49 -9.81
CA PHE A 79 38.32 0.29 -8.59
C PHE A 79 37.07 1.15 -8.23
N LYS A 80 36.15 1.36 -9.17
CA LYS A 80 34.90 2.06 -8.84
C LYS A 80 34.03 1.18 -7.92
N PRO A 81 33.45 1.73 -6.85
CA PRO A 81 32.49 0.97 -6.00
C PRO A 81 31.34 0.40 -6.85
N VAL A 82 30.88 -0.81 -6.53
CA VAL A 82 29.79 -1.50 -7.27
C VAL A 82 28.55 -0.62 -7.40
N SER A 83 28.22 0.15 -6.36
CA SER A 83 27.08 1.10 -6.35
C SER A 83 27.20 2.20 -7.42
N ARG A 84 28.42 2.52 -7.86
CA ARG A 84 28.70 3.53 -8.88
C ARG A 84 28.96 2.95 -10.27
N ARG A 85 28.83 1.62 -10.46
CA ARG A 85 29.00 0.96 -11.77
C ARG A 85 27.69 0.91 -12.55
N LYS A 86 26.96 2.02 -12.57
CA LYS A 86 25.70 2.17 -13.28
C LYS A 86 25.85 3.24 -14.35
N VAL A 87 25.40 2.93 -15.56
CA VAL A 87 25.41 3.87 -16.68
C VAL A 87 23.99 4.41 -16.85
N GLU A 88 23.84 5.72 -16.74
CA GLU A 88 22.55 6.38 -16.93
C GLU A 88 22.36 6.72 -18.41
N ILE A 89 21.20 6.34 -18.96
CA ILE A 89 20.80 6.65 -20.33
C ILE A 89 19.46 7.41 -20.24
N SER A 90 19.45 8.62 -20.79
CA SER A 90 18.25 9.45 -20.90
C SER A 90 17.46 9.04 -22.14
N LEU A 91 16.21 8.69 -21.98
CA LEU A 91 15.37 8.19 -23.07
C LEU A 91 14.81 9.29 -23.99
N ASP A 92 14.81 10.54 -23.57
CA ASP A 92 14.46 11.70 -24.39
C ASP A 92 15.51 12.01 -25.48
N GLU A 93 16.77 11.60 -25.25
CA GLU A 93 17.86 11.75 -26.22
C GLU A 93 17.95 10.58 -27.23
N VAL A 94 17.13 9.55 -27.08
CA VAL A 94 17.26 8.28 -27.83
C VAL A 94 16.02 8.04 -28.69
N PRO A 95 16.14 7.77 -30.01
CA PRO A 95 15.00 7.42 -30.85
C PRO A 95 14.46 6.05 -30.45
N LEU A 96 13.31 6.07 -29.79
CA LEU A 96 12.59 4.86 -29.39
C LEU A 96 11.77 4.34 -30.55
N HIS A 97 11.94 3.05 -30.85
CA HIS A 97 11.10 2.30 -31.76
C HIS A 97 10.14 1.43 -30.97
N LYS A 98 8.85 1.51 -31.31
CA LYS A 98 7.84 0.63 -30.73
C LYS A 98 7.81 -0.67 -31.51
N ASP A 99 8.18 -1.77 -30.88
CA ASP A 99 8.23 -3.09 -31.51
C ASP A 99 6.90 -3.85 -31.30
N ASP A 100 6.25 -3.69 -30.12
CA ASP A 100 4.95 -4.30 -29.78
C ASP A 100 4.17 -3.40 -28.80
N ARG A 101 3.07 -3.90 -28.25
CA ARG A 101 2.17 -3.14 -27.34
C ARG A 101 2.89 -2.45 -26.19
N SER A 102 3.81 -3.16 -25.55
CA SER A 102 4.58 -2.70 -24.39
C SER A 102 6.10 -2.77 -24.59
N THR A 103 6.55 -3.24 -25.77
CA THR A 103 7.97 -3.43 -26.07
C THR A 103 8.46 -2.30 -26.93
N TYR A 104 9.51 -1.66 -26.47
CA TYR A 104 10.22 -0.59 -27.17
C TYR A 104 11.69 -0.98 -27.30
N SER A 105 12.36 -0.49 -28.32
CA SER A 105 13.80 -0.72 -28.47
C SER A 105 14.51 0.52 -29.00
N PHE A 106 15.78 0.62 -28.71
CA PHE A 106 16.67 1.62 -29.27
C PHE A 106 18.00 1.00 -29.68
N GLY A 107 18.71 1.65 -30.59
CA GLY A 107 19.99 1.17 -31.08
C GLY A 107 21.05 1.14 -30.00
N SER A 108 21.79 0.04 -29.86
CA SER A 108 22.88 -0.11 -28.89
C SER A 108 23.99 0.95 -29.06
N ASN A 109 24.08 1.61 -30.22
CA ASN A 109 25.04 2.70 -30.46
C ASN A 109 24.85 3.87 -29.50
N TYR A 110 23.65 4.18 -29.09
CA TYR A 110 23.40 5.26 -28.10
C TYR A 110 23.94 4.90 -26.69
N ALA A 111 23.78 3.63 -26.28
CA ALA A 111 24.40 3.14 -25.07
C ALA A 111 25.92 3.14 -25.16
N LYS A 112 26.48 2.89 -26.33
CA LYS A 112 27.91 2.82 -26.61
C LYS A 112 28.63 4.13 -26.23
N GLU A 113 28.10 5.27 -26.64
CA GLU A 113 28.69 6.58 -26.34
C GLU A 113 28.68 6.84 -24.82
N ARG A 114 27.56 6.61 -24.16
CA ARG A 114 27.43 6.80 -22.70
C ARG A 114 28.32 5.85 -21.88
N ILE A 115 28.48 4.61 -22.32
CA ILE A 115 29.40 3.65 -21.70
C ILE A 115 30.84 4.08 -21.92
N ALA A 116 31.19 4.56 -23.13
CA ALA A 116 32.53 5.06 -23.46
C ALA A 116 32.93 6.22 -22.55
N ASP A 117 32.04 7.19 -22.37
CA ASP A 117 32.24 8.33 -21.46
C ASP A 117 32.40 7.86 -20.02
N PHE A 118 31.50 7.00 -19.55
CA PHE A 118 31.53 6.46 -18.20
C PHE A 118 32.83 5.72 -17.88
N MET A 119 33.35 4.95 -18.83
CA MET A 119 34.59 4.17 -18.68
C MET A 119 35.84 4.92 -19.07
N SER A 120 35.70 6.10 -19.69
CA SER A 120 36.80 6.89 -20.26
C SER A 120 37.61 6.10 -21.33
N ILE A 121 36.85 5.42 -22.22
CA ILE A 121 37.38 4.64 -23.35
C ILE A 121 36.81 5.16 -24.66
N SER A 122 37.37 4.71 -25.79
CA SER A 122 36.82 5.04 -27.11
C SER A 122 35.56 4.23 -27.38
N PRO A 123 34.52 4.79 -28.03
CA PRO A 123 33.37 4.00 -28.47
C PRO A 123 33.72 2.78 -29.32
N ASN A 124 34.82 2.86 -30.08
CA ASN A 124 35.29 1.74 -30.92
C ASN A 124 35.85 0.56 -30.10
N GLU A 125 36.18 0.78 -28.82
CA GLU A 125 36.63 -0.27 -27.88
C GLU A 125 35.46 -1.05 -27.26
N ILE A 126 34.20 -0.70 -27.63
CA ILE A 126 32.96 -1.30 -27.11
C ILE A 126 32.23 -2.03 -28.22
N SER A 127 31.80 -3.24 -27.95
CA SER A 127 30.87 -4.02 -28.82
C SER A 127 29.78 -4.66 -28.00
N PHE A 128 28.64 -4.87 -28.65
CA PHE A 128 27.46 -5.52 -28.09
C PHE A 128 27.15 -6.78 -28.89
N ASP A 129 26.64 -7.80 -28.22
CA ASP A 129 26.13 -9.00 -28.90
C ASP A 129 24.83 -8.67 -29.66
N GLU A 130 24.04 -7.71 -29.13
CA GLU A 130 22.77 -7.29 -29.70
C GLU A 130 22.86 -5.87 -30.27
N SER A 131 22.31 -5.66 -31.46
CA SER A 131 22.28 -4.34 -32.10
C SER A 131 21.25 -3.38 -31.52
N ARG A 132 20.31 -3.90 -30.71
CA ARG A 132 19.23 -3.15 -30.09
C ARG A 132 19.08 -3.53 -28.63
N ILE A 133 18.79 -2.53 -27.81
CA ILE A 133 18.43 -2.70 -26.40
C ILE A 133 16.91 -2.60 -26.30
N THR A 134 16.29 -3.65 -25.77
CA THR A 134 14.84 -3.76 -25.65
C THR A 134 14.40 -3.41 -24.24
N LEU A 135 13.34 -2.62 -24.12
CA LEU A 135 12.77 -2.20 -22.84
C LEU A 135 11.25 -2.37 -22.87
N THR A 136 10.68 -2.60 -21.70
CA THR A 136 9.23 -2.69 -21.54
C THR A 136 8.72 -1.37 -20.95
N MET A 137 7.87 -0.69 -21.71
CA MET A 137 7.16 0.50 -21.27
C MET A 137 5.66 0.32 -21.45
N GLU A 138 4.90 0.80 -20.50
CA GLU A 138 3.44 0.74 -20.53
C GLU A 138 2.86 2.14 -20.52
N LYS A 139 1.68 2.27 -21.12
CA LYS A 139 0.96 3.54 -21.14
C LYS A 139 0.58 3.95 -19.73
N LEU A 140 0.88 5.19 -19.39
CA LEU A 140 0.46 5.78 -18.13
C LEU A 140 -1.05 6.02 -18.17
N LYS A 141 -1.76 5.47 -17.20
CA LYS A 141 -3.19 5.65 -17.01
C LYS A 141 -3.47 6.23 -15.64
N SER A 142 -4.50 7.04 -15.56
CA SER A 142 -5.04 7.54 -14.31
C SER A 142 -6.43 6.97 -14.06
N LYS A 143 -6.75 6.66 -12.79
CA LYS A 143 -8.07 6.19 -12.37
C LYS A 143 -8.40 6.75 -11.00
N LYS A 144 -9.62 7.26 -10.85
CA LYS A 144 -10.15 7.64 -9.54
C LYS A 144 -10.64 6.39 -8.82
N VAL A 145 -10.13 6.12 -7.64
CA VAL A 145 -10.44 4.92 -6.84
C VAL A 145 -10.84 5.30 -5.42
N LYS A 146 -11.68 4.47 -4.78
CA LYS A 146 -12.12 4.66 -3.40
C LYS A 146 -11.01 4.29 -2.43
N VAL A 147 -10.89 5.07 -1.34
CA VAL A 147 -9.98 4.78 -0.23
C VAL A 147 -10.73 4.04 0.87
N ASN A 148 -10.23 2.89 1.27
CA ASN A 148 -10.75 2.10 2.39
C ASN A 148 -9.74 2.15 3.56
N PRO A 149 -10.19 2.38 4.81
CA PRO A 149 -9.30 2.36 5.96
C PRO A 149 -8.92 0.91 6.34
N ASP A 150 -7.64 0.67 6.56
CA ASP A 150 -7.15 -0.55 7.21
C ASP A 150 -6.85 -0.24 8.68
N ILE A 151 -7.87 -0.41 9.53
CA ILE A 151 -7.79 -0.02 10.93
C ILE A 151 -8.30 -1.11 11.87
N GLU A 152 -7.61 -1.26 12.99
CA GLU A 152 -8.03 -2.06 14.13
C GLU A 152 -8.31 -1.13 15.32
N ILE A 153 -9.52 -1.22 15.89
CA ILE A 153 -9.93 -0.35 16.99
C ILE A 153 -10.37 -1.19 18.17
N SER A 154 -9.82 -0.94 19.35
CA SER A 154 -10.35 -1.40 20.63
C SER A 154 -10.77 -0.21 21.46
N TYR A 155 -11.99 -0.26 21.96
CA TYR A 155 -12.56 0.84 22.77
C TYR A 155 -12.35 0.58 24.25
N GLU A 156 -12.32 1.64 25.04
CA GLU A 156 -12.41 1.58 26.49
C GLU A 156 -13.78 1.03 26.92
N ASN A 157 -13.88 0.48 28.12
CA ASN A 157 -15.14 -0.03 28.65
C ASN A 157 -16.24 1.03 28.57
N GLN A 158 -17.44 0.62 28.09
CA GLN A 158 -18.59 1.47 27.84
C GLN A 158 -18.45 2.45 26.67
N TYR A 159 -17.32 2.49 25.95
CA TYR A 159 -17.16 3.31 24.76
C TYR A 159 -17.34 2.49 23.51
N ASN A 160 -17.84 3.11 22.45
CA ASN A 160 -17.93 2.49 21.12
C ASN A 160 -18.03 3.59 20.06
N ARG A 161 -17.88 3.17 18.80
CA ARG A 161 -18.08 4.04 17.65
C ARG A 161 -19.54 4.51 17.57
N ARG A 162 -19.72 5.81 17.33
CA ARG A 162 -20.98 6.43 17.01
C ARG A 162 -20.99 6.80 15.52
N GLY A 163 -21.93 6.23 14.73
CA GLY A 163 -22.00 6.46 13.30
C GLY A 163 -20.95 5.72 12.48
N GLU A 164 -20.68 6.23 11.28
CA GLU A 164 -19.77 5.62 10.33
C GLU A 164 -18.35 6.19 10.43
N ILE A 165 -17.39 5.46 9.90
CA ILE A 165 -16.01 5.93 9.74
C ILE A 165 -15.97 6.82 8.51
N ILE A 166 -15.48 8.05 8.68
CA ILE A 166 -15.39 9.05 7.62
C ILE A 166 -13.94 9.18 7.19
N ILE A 167 -13.70 9.10 5.88
CA ILE A 167 -12.41 9.38 5.26
C ILE A 167 -12.58 10.57 4.32
N SER A 168 -11.67 11.51 4.38
CA SER A 168 -11.67 12.68 3.51
C SER A 168 -10.27 12.96 2.94
N PRO A 169 -10.10 12.98 1.60
CA PRO A 169 -11.08 12.60 0.58
C PRO A 169 -11.42 11.11 0.58
N ASP A 170 -12.63 10.73 0.21
CA ASP A 170 -13.11 9.34 0.12
C ASP A 170 -12.56 8.60 -1.12
N SER A 171 -12.06 9.35 -2.08
CA SER A 171 -11.52 8.85 -3.35
C SER A 171 -10.33 9.70 -3.76
N ILE A 172 -9.33 9.07 -4.36
CA ILE A 172 -8.13 9.74 -4.89
C ILE A 172 -7.84 9.27 -6.30
N THR A 173 -7.03 10.04 -7.03
CA THR A 173 -6.55 9.66 -8.35
C THR A 173 -5.21 8.96 -8.22
N ILE A 174 -5.14 7.75 -8.77
CA ILE A 174 -3.91 6.96 -8.88
C ILE A 174 -3.40 6.96 -10.31
N TYR A 175 -2.10 6.84 -10.47
CA TYR A 175 -1.39 6.83 -11.75
C TYR A 175 -0.45 5.62 -11.80
N GLY A 176 -0.38 4.98 -12.95
CA GLY A 176 0.53 3.85 -13.16
C GLY A 176 0.30 3.17 -14.50
N PRO A 177 0.95 2.01 -14.72
CA PRO A 177 0.78 1.21 -15.92
C PRO A 177 -0.69 0.81 -16.13
N GLU A 178 -1.19 0.90 -17.36
CA GLU A 178 -2.60 0.66 -17.68
C GLU A 178 -3.09 -0.71 -17.22
N ASN A 179 -2.30 -1.76 -17.43
CA ASN A 179 -2.63 -3.13 -17.02
C ASN A 179 -2.78 -3.31 -15.50
N VAL A 180 -2.04 -2.51 -14.71
CA VAL A 180 -2.12 -2.51 -13.24
C VAL A 180 -3.31 -1.68 -12.76
N ILE A 181 -3.44 -0.46 -13.27
CA ILE A 181 -4.49 0.49 -12.87
C ILE A 181 -5.89 -0.04 -13.17
N ASP A 182 -6.08 -0.74 -14.28
CA ASP A 182 -7.40 -1.26 -14.66
C ASP A 182 -7.94 -2.27 -13.65
N ASN A 183 -7.07 -3.04 -13.01
CA ASN A 183 -7.43 -4.06 -12.04
C ASN A 183 -7.67 -3.51 -10.62
N ILE A 184 -7.32 -2.25 -10.35
CA ILE A 184 -7.48 -1.63 -9.03
C ILE A 184 -8.85 -0.94 -8.95
N ASN A 185 -9.71 -1.41 -8.05
CA ASN A 185 -11.02 -0.81 -7.80
C ASN A 185 -11.06 0.03 -6.51
N SER A 186 -10.19 -0.27 -5.56
CA SER A 186 -10.04 0.48 -4.32
C SER A 186 -8.62 0.34 -3.80
N ILE A 187 -8.20 1.26 -2.96
CA ILE A 187 -6.91 1.23 -2.25
C ILE A 187 -7.14 1.30 -0.75
N TYR A 188 -6.15 0.90 0.02
CA TYR A 188 -6.20 0.87 1.47
C TYR A 188 -5.21 1.86 2.06
N THR A 189 -5.53 2.36 3.25
CA THR A 189 -4.53 3.07 4.07
C THR A 189 -3.47 2.08 4.57
N ALA A 190 -2.36 2.58 5.08
CA ALA A 190 -1.49 1.78 5.93
C ALA A 190 -2.28 1.28 7.14
N LYS A 191 -1.86 0.15 7.72
CA LYS A 191 -2.53 -0.43 8.88
C LYS A 191 -2.30 0.44 10.13
N TYR A 192 -3.40 0.86 10.76
CA TYR A 192 -3.40 1.59 12.02
C TYR A 192 -4.12 0.80 13.11
N THR A 193 -3.57 0.82 14.33
CA THR A 193 -4.17 0.18 15.50
C THR A 193 -4.41 1.23 16.59
N PHE A 194 -5.68 1.43 16.94
CA PHE A 194 -6.11 2.33 18.02
C PHE A 194 -6.55 1.51 19.23
N LYS A 195 -5.94 1.73 20.40
CA LYS A 195 -6.24 0.98 21.63
C LYS A 195 -6.82 1.87 22.71
N ASN A 196 -7.77 1.30 23.49
CA ASN A 196 -8.43 1.98 24.61
C ASN A 196 -9.02 3.33 24.23
N VAL A 197 -9.72 3.36 23.08
CA VAL A 197 -10.29 4.59 22.54
C VAL A 197 -11.52 5.00 23.35
N ASN A 198 -11.50 6.22 23.87
CA ASN A 198 -12.58 6.82 24.68
C ASN A 198 -12.98 8.22 24.19
N SER A 199 -12.44 8.65 23.08
CA SER A 199 -12.70 9.97 22.51
C SER A 199 -12.62 9.90 20.98
N LYS A 200 -13.16 10.94 20.31
CA LYS A 200 -13.11 11.09 18.86
C LYS A 200 -11.69 10.94 18.33
N ILE A 201 -11.55 10.19 17.24
CA ILE A 201 -10.33 10.13 16.45
C ILE A 201 -10.49 11.08 15.27
N ASP A 202 -9.51 11.98 15.09
CA ASP A 202 -9.41 12.89 13.95
C ASP A 202 -7.92 13.01 13.61
N THR A 203 -7.46 12.23 12.63
CA THR A 203 -6.03 12.10 12.32
C THR A 203 -5.81 11.81 10.85
N ASP A 204 -4.65 12.18 10.35
CA ASP A 204 -4.23 11.83 9.00
C ASP A 204 -3.61 10.44 8.98
N VAL A 205 -4.03 9.64 8.01
CA VAL A 205 -3.53 8.28 7.77
C VAL A 205 -2.93 8.20 6.38
N THR A 206 -1.78 7.55 6.26
CA THR A 206 -1.08 7.41 4.99
C THR A 206 -1.72 6.34 4.12
N ILE A 207 -1.64 6.54 2.81
CA ILE A 207 -2.13 5.58 1.82
C ILE A 207 -1.03 4.54 1.58
N ASN A 208 -1.43 3.27 1.51
CA ASN A 208 -0.55 2.18 1.13
C ASN A 208 -0.68 1.92 -0.37
N LEU A 209 0.41 2.14 -1.11
CA LEU A 209 0.46 1.93 -2.56
C LEU A 209 1.44 0.82 -2.90
N ASP A 210 1.08 0.01 -3.87
CA ASP A 210 1.98 -0.98 -4.45
C ASP A 210 3.07 -0.30 -5.30
N LYS A 211 4.17 -1.01 -5.52
CA LYS A 211 5.28 -0.52 -6.36
C LYS A 211 4.79 -0.19 -7.77
N GLY A 212 5.21 0.95 -8.28
CA GLY A 212 4.85 1.41 -9.64
C GLY A 212 3.53 2.17 -9.72
N ILE A 213 2.82 2.36 -8.60
CA ILE A 213 1.62 3.18 -8.51
C ILE A 213 1.97 4.48 -7.79
N ASN A 214 1.53 5.58 -8.34
CA ASN A 214 1.67 6.92 -7.74
C ASN A 214 0.28 7.53 -7.50
N CYS A 215 0.20 8.51 -6.63
CA CYS A 215 -1.00 9.29 -6.39
C CYS A 215 -0.64 10.74 -6.02
N ASP A 216 -1.58 11.65 -6.22
CA ASP A 216 -1.39 13.07 -5.84
C ASP A 216 -1.50 13.28 -4.33
N THR A 217 -2.22 12.40 -3.64
CA THR A 217 -2.54 12.51 -2.21
C THR A 217 -1.87 11.39 -1.44
N LYS A 218 -0.92 11.71 -0.56
CA LYS A 218 -0.18 10.71 0.22
C LYS A 218 -0.86 10.31 1.53
N ALA A 219 -1.77 11.13 2.03
CA ALA A 219 -2.50 10.89 3.28
C ALA A 219 -3.93 11.38 3.15
N VAL A 220 -4.84 10.76 3.87
CA VAL A 220 -6.25 11.14 3.98
C VAL A 220 -6.61 11.33 5.44
N ASN A 221 -7.55 12.22 5.72
CA ASN A 221 -8.03 12.45 7.07
C ASN A 221 -9.05 11.40 7.46
N LEU A 222 -8.81 10.72 8.59
CA LEU A 222 -9.69 9.72 9.19
C LEU A 222 -10.42 10.32 10.38
N LYS A 223 -11.77 10.28 10.35
CA LYS A 223 -12.63 10.71 11.45
C LYS A 223 -13.50 9.57 11.94
N ILE A 224 -13.46 9.34 13.26
CA ILE A 224 -14.27 8.33 13.94
C ILE A 224 -14.85 8.99 15.19
N ASP A 225 -16.15 9.16 15.19
CA ASP A 225 -16.83 9.64 16.38
C ASP A 225 -16.96 8.48 17.37
N VAL A 226 -16.63 8.74 18.63
CA VAL A 226 -16.65 7.77 19.72
C VAL A 226 -17.45 8.37 20.85
N ASP A 227 -18.35 7.61 21.43
CA ASP A 227 -19.19 8.05 22.53
C ASP A 227 -19.30 6.97 23.61
N ARG A 228 -19.68 7.39 24.79
CA ARG A 228 -19.99 6.48 25.90
C ARG A 228 -21.39 5.93 25.73
N TYR A 229 -21.56 4.63 25.92
CA TYR A 229 -22.80 3.92 25.77
C TYR A 229 -23.36 3.51 27.13
N THR A 230 -24.68 3.52 27.24
CA THR A 230 -25.42 3.08 28.41
C THR A 230 -26.58 2.17 28.02
N GLU A 231 -27.04 1.40 28.99
CA GLU A 231 -28.29 0.65 28.85
C GLU A 231 -29.49 1.56 29.17
N ALA A 232 -30.51 1.42 28.36
CA ALA A 232 -31.78 2.14 28.53
C ALA A 232 -32.95 1.19 28.37
N ILE A 233 -34.14 1.60 28.85
CA ILE A 233 -35.38 0.84 28.77
C ILE A 233 -36.44 1.73 28.15
N ALA A 234 -37.14 1.20 27.12
CA ALA A 234 -38.34 1.79 26.56
C ALA A 234 -39.55 0.93 26.92
N ASN A 235 -40.68 1.56 27.30
CA ASN A 235 -41.94 0.88 27.54
C ASN A 235 -42.90 1.21 26.37
N VAL A 236 -42.92 0.32 25.40
CA VAL A 236 -43.57 0.56 24.12
C VAL A 236 -44.98 -0.07 24.14
N THR A 237 -45.99 0.71 23.79
CA THR A 237 -47.36 0.20 23.62
C THR A 237 -47.42 -0.61 22.33
N ILE A 238 -48.03 -1.80 22.42
CA ILE A 238 -48.17 -2.73 21.30
C ILE A 238 -49.24 -2.20 20.36
N LYS A 239 -48.93 -2.13 19.07
CA LYS A 239 -49.87 -1.80 18.02
C LYS A 239 -50.63 -3.04 17.58
N ASN A 240 -51.93 -2.86 17.43
CA ASN A 240 -52.79 -3.88 16.86
C ASN A 240 -53.16 -3.49 15.42
N PRO A 241 -52.51 -4.09 14.40
CA PRO A 241 -52.84 -3.80 13.00
C PRO A 241 -54.07 -4.56 12.48
N SER A 242 -54.69 -5.40 13.31
CA SER A 242 -55.88 -6.17 12.91
C SER A 242 -57.16 -5.31 12.87
N LYS A 243 -58.17 -5.80 12.13
CA LYS A 243 -59.50 -5.20 12.12
C LYS A 243 -60.31 -5.54 13.39
N HIS A 244 -59.88 -6.54 14.18
CA HIS A 244 -60.53 -6.94 15.41
C HIS A 244 -60.09 -6.01 16.56
N LYS A 245 -61.02 -5.56 17.36
CA LYS A 245 -60.73 -4.88 18.61
C LYS A 245 -60.17 -5.90 19.61
N LEU A 246 -58.87 -5.81 19.88
CA LEU A 246 -58.20 -6.70 20.82
C LEU A 246 -57.80 -5.93 22.08
N ARG A 247 -57.96 -6.59 23.22
CA ARG A 247 -57.34 -6.17 24.47
C ARG A 247 -56.15 -7.06 24.76
N LEU A 248 -54.95 -6.47 24.82
CA LEU A 248 -53.68 -7.19 25.00
C LEU A 248 -53.25 -7.16 26.46
N PHE A 249 -52.66 -8.24 26.95
CA PHE A 249 -52.12 -8.37 28.30
C PHE A 249 -50.72 -8.99 28.27
N PRO A 250 -49.69 -8.22 28.64
CA PRO A 250 -49.71 -6.77 28.88
C PRO A 250 -49.91 -5.96 27.60
N ASP A 251 -50.36 -4.73 27.73
CA ASP A 251 -50.54 -3.77 26.62
C ASP A 251 -49.20 -3.05 26.22
N LYS A 252 -48.18 -3.23 27.06
CA LYS A 252 -46.83 -2.64 26.86
C LYS A 252 -45.76 -3.69 26.97
N VAL A 253 -44.70 -3.46 26.20
CA VAL A 253 -43.52 -4.30 26.15
C VAL A 253 -42.31 -3.50 26.58
N ARG A 254 -41.46 -4.11 27.38
CA ARG A 254 -40.19 -3.52 27.81
C ARG A 254 -39.09 -3.91 26.81
N ILE A 255 -38.48 -2.90 26.19
CA ILE A 255 -37.30 -3.06 25.31
C ILE A 255 -36.09 -2.60 26.09
N LYS A 256 -35.13 -3.48 26.33
CA LYS A 256 -33.83 -3.14 26.86
C LYS A 256 -32.88 -2.94 25.67
N TYR A 257 -32.21 -1.79 25.60
CA TYR A 257 -31.33 -1.46 24.48
C TYR A 257 -30.11 -0.68 24.96
N ILE A 258 -29.06 -0.66 24.13
CA ILE A 258 -27.86 0.13 24.33
C ILE A 258 -27.92 1.33 23.39
N VAL A 259 -27.56 2.50 23.92
CA VAL A 259 -27.57 3.78 23.23
C VAL A 259 -26.39 4.65 23.67
N SER A 260 -25.90 5.52 22.78
CA SER A 260 -24.90 6.53 23.15
C SER A 260 -25.49 7.57 24.12
N LEU A 261 -24.66 8.12 25.00
CA LEU A 261 -25.13 9.18 25.92
C LEU A 261 -25.64 10.42 25.18
N THR A 262 -25.03 10.73 24.04
CA THR A 262 -25.49 11.84 23.20
C THR A 262 -26.90 11.63 22.66
N ASP A 263 -27.24 10.39 22.29
CA ASP A 263 -28.54 10.05 21.71
C ASP A 263 -29.60 9.66 22.75
N TYR A 264 -29.15 9.42 24.00
CA TYR A 264 -30.04 8.95 25.10
C TYR A 264 -31.27 9.82 25.31
N ASN A 265 -31.12 11.15 25.27
CA ASN A 265 -32.23 12.08 25.48
C ASN A 265 -33.09 12.31 24.22
N ILE A 266 -32.65 11.84 23.07
CA ILE A 266 -33.36 12.00 21.80
C ILE A 266 -34.30 10.81 21.59
N ILE A 267 -33.90 9.62 22.06
CA ILE A 267 -34.65 8.38 21.90
C ILE A 267 -35.67 8.27 23.01
N SER A 268 -36.91 8.03 22.64
CA SER A 268 -38.04 7.88 23.55
C SER A 268 -38.82 6.59 23.22
N ASP A 269 -39.80 6.23 24.07
CA ASP A 269 -40.69 5.09 23.85
C ASP A 269 -41.35 5.12 22.46
N LYS A 270 -41.61 6.33 21.93
CA LYS A 270 -42.23 6.55 20.60
C LYS A 270 -41.31 6.24 19.45
N SER A 271 -40.02 6.11 19.69
CA SER A 271 -39.03 5.78 18.68
C SER A 271 -38.99 4.29 18.31
N PHE A 272 -39.77 3.50 19.00
CA PHE A 272 -39.90 2.06 18.77
C PHE A 272 -41.31 1.72 18.36
N SER A 273 -41.46 0.73 17.48
CA SER A 273 -42.73 0.22 17.05
C SER A 273 -42.78 -1.30 17.22
N ILE A 274 -43.78 -1.77 17.96
CA ILE A 274 -44.02 -3.18 18.20
C ILE A 274 -45.43 -3.51 17.71
N GLU A 275 -45.54 -4.64 17.04
CA GLU A 275 -46.82 -5.18 16.52
C GLU A 275 -46.98 -6.64 16.87
N ILE A 276 -48.24 -7.09 16.93
CA ILE A 276 -48.60 -8.49 17.08
C ILE A 276 -48.75 -9.20 15.74
N ASP A 277 -48.50 -10.50 15.68
CA ASP A 277 -48.82 -11.31 14.52
C ASP A 277 -50.30 -11.59 14.44
N THR A 278 -51.02 -10.82 13.66
CA THR A 278 -52.46 -10.93 13.50
C THR A 278 -52.89 -12.13 12.67
N ALA A 279 -52.00 -12.76 11.91
CA ALA A 279 -52.31 -13.98 11.14
C ALA A 279 -52.61 -15.18 12.05
N LEU A 280 -52.13 -15.16 13.28
CA LEU A 280 -52.30 -16.22 14.25
C LEU A 280 -53.64 -16.15 15.03
N ILE A 281 -54.37 -15.05 14.95
CA ILE A 281 -55.67 -14.87 15.61
C ILE A 281 -56.67 -15.95 15.14
N SER A 282 -56.62 -16.29 13.86
CA SER A 282 -57.49 -17.31 13.26
C SER A 282 -57.21 -18.74 13.76
N GLN A 283 -56.05 -18.98 14.34
CA GLN A 283 -55.63 -20.30 14.85
C GLN A 283 -56.07 -20.58 16.28
N ARG A 284 -56.80 -19.64 16.92
CA ARG A 284 -57.33 -19.74 18.29
C ARG A 284 -56.21 -20.01 19.33
N LEU A 285 -55.01 -19.45 19.10
CA LEU A 285 -53.93 -19.48 20.08
C LEU A 285 -54.26 -18.52 21.23
N ASN A 286 -53.89 -18.87 22.46
CA ASN A 286 -54.11 -18.00 23.62
C ASN A 286 -53.09 -16.84 23.68
N PHE A 287 -52.00 -16.96 22.96
CA PHE A 287 -50.88 -16.00 22.95
C PHE A 287 -50.58 -15.60 21.53
N LEU A 288 -50.21 -14.33 21.36
CA LEU A 288 -49.71 -13.79 20.09
C LEU A 288 -48.23 -13.34 20.27
N PRO A 289 -47.35 -13.80 19.40
CA PRO A 289 -45.99 -13.31 19.39
C PRO A 289 -45.95 -11.84 18.96
N ILE A 290 -44.96 -11.12 19.48
CA ILE A 290 -44.73 -9.71 19.16
C ILE A 290 -43.49 -9.56 18.29
N TYR A 291 -43.51 -8.55 17.44
CA TYR A 291 -42.42 -8.23 16.56
C TYR A 291 -42.05 -6.76 16.67
N LEU A 292 -40.74 -6.49 16.77
CA LEU A 292 -40.21 -5.13 16.67
C LEU A 292 -40.15 -4.77 15.18
N THR A 293 -41.01 -3.84 14.75
CA THR A 293 -41.13 -3.44 13.34
C THR A 293 -40.32 -2.24 13.00
N ASP A 294 -40.02 -1.35 13.96
CA ASP A 294 -39.23 -0.18 13.76
C ASP A 294 -38.44 0.20 15.02
N TYR A 295 -37.20 0.64 14.86
CA TYR A 295 -36.34 1.12 15.94
C TYR A 295 -35.18 1.98 15.41
N PRO A 296 -34.61 2.88 16.22
CA PRO A 296 -33.51 3.74 15.77
C PRO A 296 -32.24 2.96 15.41
N ASN A 297 -31.65 3.25 14.24
CA ASN A 297 -30.44 2.57 13.75
C ASN A 297 -29.20 2.76 14.65
N ASN A 298 -29.19 3.78 15.50
CA ASN A 298 -28.13 4.08 16.45
C ASN A 298 -28.35 3.40 17.82
N THR A 299 -29.22 2.39 17.89
CA THR A 299 -29.46 1.56 19.07
C THR A 299 -29.13 0.10 18.81
N ARG A 300 -28.78 -0.63 19.89
CA ARG A 300 -28.61 -2.07 19.86
C ARG A 300 -29.57 -2.72 20.85
N ILE A 301 -30.51 -3.47 20.36
CA ILE A 301 -31.52 -4.18 21.19
C ILE A 301 -30.83 -5.32 21.95
N LEU A 302 -31.07 -5.37 23.27
CA LEU A 302 -30.58 -6.45 24.15
C LEU A 302 -31.67 -7.48 24.43
N SER A 303 -32.85 -7.03 24.83
CA SER A 303 -34.00 -7.92 25.09
C SER A 303 -35.33 -7.20 24.85
N ILE A 304 -36.34 -8.00 24.57
CA ILE A 304 -37.74 -7.57 24.45
C ILE A 304 -38.56 -8.51 25.34
N GLU A 305 -39.29 -7.94 26.29
CA GLU A 305 -40.04 -8.69 27.31
C GLU A 305 -41.44 -8.11 27.55
N PRO A 306 -42.49 -8.93 27.53
CA PRO A 306 -42.53 -10.35 27.11
C PRO A 306 -42.35 -10.52 25.60
N LYS A 307 -42.08 -11.74 25.12
CA LYS A 307 -42.01 -12.08 23.68
C LYS A 307 -43.37 -12.41 23.08
N GLU A 308 -44.35 -12.69 23.92
CA GLU A 308 -45.70 -13.05 23.56
C GLU A 308 -46.68 -12.36 24.52
N VAL A 309 -47.89 -12.07 24.06
CA VAL A 309 -48.94 -11.43 24.85
C VAL A 309 -50.25 -12.22 24.74
N GLU A 310 -50.97 -12.28 25.84
CA GLU A 310 -52.34 -12.79 25.85
C GLU A 310 -53.26 -11.76 25.19
N TYR A 311 -54.39 -12.23 24.61
CA TYR A 311 -55.35 -11.34 24.00
C TYR A 311 -56.77 -11.79 24.26
N ILE A 312 -57.70 -10.81 24.29
CA ILE A 312 -59.16 -11.00 24.32
C ILE A 312 -59.77 -10.23 23.16
N ILE A 313 -60.60 -10.88 22.40
CA ILE A 313 -61.38 -10.23 21.33
C ILE A 313 -62.54 -9.49 21.99
N ILE A 314 -62.67 -8.20 21.76
CA ILE A 314 -63.80 -7.40 22.20
C ILE A 314 -64.85 -7.45 21.09
N GLU A 315 -65.94 -8.21 21.31
CA GLU A 315 -67.07 -8.16 20.40
C GLU A 315 -67.82 -6.84 20.61
N ASP A 316 -67.98 -6.07 19.52
CA ASP A 316 -68.91 -4.92 19.55
C ASP A 316 -70.33 -5.51 19.61
N ASN A 317 -70.97 -5.40 20.75
CA ASN A 317 -72.40 -5.53 20.78
C ASN A 317 -73.00 -4.35 20.01
N GLU A 318 -73.33 -4.59 18.74
CA GLU A 318 -74.21 -3.67 18.02
C GLU A 318 -75.60 -3.80 18.68
N ASP A 319 -75.92 -2.75 19.49
CA ASP A 319 -77.31 -2.43 19.86
C ASP A 319 -78.03 -1.67 18.78
#